data_3b9de53f4304ce6d289124f444b86c0e
#
_entry.id   3b9de53f4304ce6d289124f444b86c0e
#
_cell.length_a   1.000
_cell.length_b   1.000
_cell.length_c   1.000
_cell.angle_alpha   90.00
_cell.angle_beta   90.00
_cell.angle_gamma   90.00
#
_symmetry.space_group_name_H-M   'P 1'
#
loop_
_entity.id
_entity.type
_entity.pdbx_description
1 polymer ?
#
loop_
_entity_poly.entity_id
_entity_poly.type
_entity_poly.pdbx_seq_one_letter_code
_entity_poly.pdbx_strand_id
1 'polypeptide(L)'
;MNEYHYNCVDESVLLPLLEKYIFTPLHKLVPLGIPANFLTLFSIVLMWGGFISFLNTKELSAGHALSAAGAVFGYVVFDHFDGMQAKVTSTSSPLGEILDHYSDVFNGLIVIYLCFRILEIELGALFLVIIWLNCLAFAVTYVEQQIRKQLYFGPIGSLEGVILVIAVMLSCANPSGLQFWQTPILLGQPAYLLIIGGFSASCFFTVFGSFQRLEALPRNFIEFTLTGSLLLGVCLYLRLHWAIPFLVVSFYAGDFILKSMQGVFFDRIQPLPDRFAGLVVLAVLPCEFFELDYEVVLLAYGIYLLLQIVSRGTHILTTFKEYWVWWNPPPDCAPPKT
;
A
#
# COMPACT_ATOMS: atom_id res chain seq x y z
N MET A 1 16.25 12.03 -23.37
CA MET A 1 15.18 11.22 -22.75
C MET A 1 13.85 11.76 -23.24
N ASN A 2 12.88 10.91 -23.60
CA ASN A 2 11.55 11.40 -23.95
C ASN A 2 10.96 12.11 -22.73
N GLU A 3 10.21 13.19 -22.96
CA GLU A 3 9.55 13.95 -21.91
C GLU A 3 8.66 12.99 -21.08
N TYR A 4 8.83 12.98 -19.76
CA TYR A 4 8.02 12.12 -18.88
C TYR A 4 6.59 12.64 -18.82
N HIS A 5 5.63 11.76 -19.11
CA HIS A 5 4.20 12.05 -19.00
C HIS A 5 3.54 11.04 -18.06
N TYR A 6 3.06 11.53 -16.93
CA TYR A 6 2.22 10.73 -16.03
C TYR A 6 0.87 10.46 -16.69
N ASN A 7 0.57 9.18 -16.88
CA ASN A 7 -0.67 8.74 -17.54
C ASN A 7 -1.53 7.94 -16.55
N CYS A 8 -2.52 8.62 -15.96
CA CYS A 8 -3.44 8.04 -14.99
C CYS A 8 -4.89 8.35 -15.37
N VAL A 9 -5.75 7.38 -15.23
CA VAL A 9 -7.21 7.52 -15.24
C VAL A 9 -7.71 7.25 -13.82
N ASP A 10 -8.28 8.26 -13.20
CA ASP A 10 -8.87 8.17 -11.87
C ASP A 10 -10.36 8.48 -11.98
N GLU A 11 -11.18 7.47 -11.70
CA GLU A 11 -12.65 7.56 -11.72
C GLU A 11 -13.25 7.69 -10.31
N SER A 12 -12.41 7.95 -9.28
CA SER A 12 -12.87 8.09 -7.89
C SER A 12 -14.05 9.06 -7.76
N VAL A 13 -15.08 8.61 -7.07
CA VAL A 13 -16.30 9.43 -6.84
C VAL A 13 -16.03 10.52 -5.80
N LEU A 14 -15.16 10.25 -4.80
CA LEU A 14 -14.87 11.20 -3.73
C LEU A 14 -13.80 12.21 -4.11
N LEU A 15 -12.87 11.88 -5.00
CA LEU A 15 -11.75 12.74 -5.36
C LEU A 15 -12.16 14.17 -5.75
N PRO A 16 -13.14 14.38 -6.65
CA PRO A 16 -13.55 15.75 -7.03
C PRO A 16 -14.08 16.60 -5.86
N LEU A 17 -14.74 15.94 -4.88
CA LEU A 17 -15.25 16.62 -3.68
C LEU A 17 -14.11 16.97 -2.73
N LEU A 18 -13.21 16.03 -2.49
CA LEU A 18 -12.04 16.25 -1.61
C LEU A 18 -11.09 17.27 -2.20
N GLU A 19 -10.83 17.23 -3.51
CA GLU A 19 -10.03 18.25 -4.20
C GLU A 19 -10.63 19.65 -4.02
N LYS A 20 -11.94 19.78 -4.23
CA LYS A 20 -12.61 21.09 -4.15
C LYS A 20 -12.62 21.68 -2.74
N TYR A 21 -12.90 20.85 -1.72
CA TYR A 21 -13.20 21.34 -0.38
C TYR A 21 -12.06 21.17 0.64
N ILE A 22 -11.12 20.27 0.36
CA ILE A 22 -10.04 19.93 1.28
C ILE A 22 -8.68 20.15 0.64
N PHE A 23 -8.34 19.40 -0.43
CA PHE A 23 -6.99 19.38 -0.95
C PHE A 23 -6.58 20.73 -1.56
N THR A 24 -7.36 21.27 -2.50
CA THR A 24 -7.01 22.56 -3.14
C THR A 24 -6.94 23.73 -2.16
N PRO A 25 -7.88 23.92 -1.20
CA PRO A 25 -7.74 24.97 -0.21
C PRO A 25 -6.51 24.82 0.69
N LEU A 26 -6.24 23.62 1.18
CA LEU A 26 -5.10 23.39 2.07
C LEU A 26 -3.76 23.42 1.33
N HIS A 27 -3.69 22.93 0.09
CA HIS A 27 -2.46 22.96 -0.71
C HIS A 27 -1.94 24.39 -0.96
N LYS A 28 -2.82 25.39 -0.99
CA LYS A 28 -2.41 26.81 -1.10
C LYS A 28 -1.51 27.29 0.04
N LEU A 29 -1.50 26.57 1.17
CA LEU A 29 -0.64 26.83 2.31
C LEU A 29 0.75 26.24 2.14
N VAL A 30 0.95 25.34 1.16
CA VAL A 30 2.23 24.69 0.90
C VAL A 30 3.12 25.64 0.07
N PRO A 31 4.30 26.05 0.57
CA PRO A 31 5.22 26.87 -0.19
C PRO A 31 5.70 26.18 -1.47
N LEU A 32 5.75 26.89 -2.59
CA LEU A 32 6.21 26.36 -3.89
C LEU A 32 7.66 25.83 -3.84
N GLY A 33 8.48 26.34 -2.92
CA GLY A 33 9.85 25.89 -2.73
C GLY A 33 9.97 24.47 -2.19
N ILE A 34 8.91 23.91 -1.57
CA ILE A 34 8.93 22.54 -1.05
C ILE A 34 8.80 21.55 -2.21
N PRO A 35 9.77 20.63 -2.41
CA PRO A 35 9.68 19.62 -3.45
C PRO A 35 8.56 18.61 -3.17
N ALA A 36 7.91 18.10 -4.22
CA ALA A 36 6.86 17.08 -4.13
C ALA A 36 7.31 15.86 -3.31
N ASN A 37 8.49 15.31 -3.59
CA ASN A 37 9.02 14.13 -2.90
C ASN A 37 9.18 14.32 -1.38
N PHE A 38 9.29 15.56 -0.87
CA PHE A 38 9.29 15.82 0.57
C PHE A 38 7.91 15.66 1.19
N LEU A 39 6.85 15.99 0.44
CA LEU A 39 5.47 15.77 0.89
C LEU A 39 5.17 14.27 0.96
N THR A 40 5.62 13.50 -0.05
CA THR A 40 5.57 12.03 -0.02
C THR A 40 6.31 11.46 1.20
N LEU A 41 7.55 11.90 1.46
CA LEU A 41 8.29 11.45 2.64
C LEU A 41 7.59 11.81 3.95
N PHE A 42 6.97 12.98 4.01
CA PHE A 42 6.24 13.41 5.20
C PHE A 42 4.99 12.55 5.43
N SER A 43 4.26 12.18 4.36
CA SER A 43 3.14 11.25 4.45
C SER A 43 3.57 9.89 4.99
N ILE A 44 4.71 9.36 4.51
CA ILE A 44 5.31 8.10 4.98
C ILE A 44 5.64 8.20 6.48
N VAL A 45 6.30 9.29 6.93
CA VAL A 45 6.66 9.48 8.33
C VAL A 45 5.43 9.51 9.23
N LEU A 46 4.34 10.16 8.80
CA LEU A 46 3.08 10.17 9.54
C LEU A 46 2.51 8.75 9.71
N MET A 47 2.45 7.98 8.62
CA MET A 47 1.91 6.62 8.65
C MET A 47 2.76 5.67 9.48
N TRP A 48 4.07 5.67 9.27
CA TRP A 48 4.98 4.80 10.02
C TRP A 48 5.09 5.20 11.50
N GLY A 49 5.03 6.50 11.79
CA GLY A 49 4.93 7.00 13.16
C GLY A 49 3.67 6.49 13.86
N GLY A 50 2.52 6.57 13.17
CA GLY A 50 1.27 5.97 13.63
C GLY A 50 1.41 4.47 13.89
N PHE A 51 1.91 3.70 12.91
CA PHE A 51 2.12 2.26 13.03
C PHE A 51 3.00 1.89 14.24
N ILE A 52 4.18 2.51 14.36
CA ILE A 52 5.13 2.22 15.45
C ILE A 52 4.51 2.53 16.82
N SER A 53 3.75 3.62 16.95
CA SER A 53 3.09 3.98 18.19
C SER A 53 2.08 2.94 18.67
N PHE A 54 1.49 2.18 17.75
CA PHE A 54 0.51 1.13 18.05
C PHE A 54 1.11 -0.26 18.30
N LEU A 55 2.35 -0.53 17.89
CA LEU A 55 2.96 -1.86 18.02
C LEU A 55 2.98 -2.39 19.45
N ASN A 56 3.28 -1.53 20.42
CA ASN A 56 3.40 -1.89 21.82
C ASN A 56 2.21 -1.46 22.68
N THR A 57 1.18 -0.85 22.08
CA THR A 57 0.00 -0.38 22.82
C THR A 57 -0.90 -1.57 23.13
N LYS A 58 -1.11 -1.84 24.42
CA LYS A 58 -1.99 -2.93 24.88
C LYS A 58 -3.42 -2.48 25.05
N GLU A 59 -3.62 -1.33 25.67
CA GLU A 59 -4.94 -0.76 25.94
C GLU A 59 -5.18 0.43 25.01
N LEU A 60 -6.28 0.40 24.30
CA LEU A 60 -6.68 1.46 23.38
C LEU A 60 -7.62 2.44 24.07
N SER A 61 -7.50 3.70 23.71
CA SER A 61 -8.33 4.79 24.21
C SER A 61 -8.88 5.61 23.05
N ALA A 62 -9.83 6.49 23.35
CA ALA A 62 -10.33 7.47 22.38
C ALA A 62 -9.20 8.28 21.72
N GLY A 63 -8.15 8.63 22.49
CA GLY A 63 -6.96 9.32 21.96
C GLY A 63 -6.22 8.51 20.91
N HIS A 64 -6.14 7.19 21.06
CA HIS A 64 -5.53 6.31 20.05
C HIS A 64 -6.37 6.27 18.77
N ALA A 65 -7.70 6.19 18.88
CA ALA A 65 -8.58 6.24 17.70
C ALA A 65 -8.44 7.57 16.93
N LEU A 66 -8.39 8.69 17.64
CA LEU A 66 -8.17 10.01 17.05
C LEU A 66 -6.78 10.15 16.43
N SER A 67 -5.73 9.64 17.08
CA SER A 67 -4.37 9.71 16.54
C SER A 67 -4.20 8.82 15.29
N ALA A 68 -4.81 7.61 15.28
CA ALA A 68 -4.82 6.76 14.10
C ALA A 68 -5.55 7.42 12.92
N ALA A 69 -6.77 7.94 13.17
CA ALA A 69 -7.53 8.66 12.16
C ALA A 69 -6.77 9.90 11.65
N GLY A 70 -6.11 10.64 12.54
CA GLY A 70 -5.28 11.80 12.20
C GLY A 70 -4.05 11.45 11.38
N ALA A 71 -3.36 10.34 11.69
CA ALA A 71 -2.21 9.86 10.93
C ALA A 71 -2.63 9.42 9.51
N VAL A 72 -3.73 8.66 9.40
CA VAL A 72 -4.26 8.21 8.10
C VAL A 72 -4.77 9.39 7.28
N PHE A 73 -5.48 10.36 7.90
CA PHE A 73 -5.93 11.57 7.21
C PHE A 73 -4.75 12.43 6.74
N GLY A 74 -3.74 12.62 7.59
CA GLY A 74 -2.52 13.33 7.23
C GLY A 74 -1.81 12.67 6.05
N TYR A 75 -1.68 11.34 6.07
CA TYR A 75 -1.16 10.58 4.93
C TYR A 75 -1.94 10.93 3.65
N VAL A 76 -3.26 10.76 3.62
CA VAL A 76 -4.08 11.04 2.43
C VAL A 76 -3.90 12.47 1.92
N VAL A 77 -3.82 13.45 2.83
CA VAL A 77 -3.64 14.86 2.45
C VAL A 77 -2.28 15.12 1.82
N PHE A 78 -1.19 14.64 2.43
CA PHE A 78 0.17 14.90 1.92
C PHE A 78 0.49 14.09 0.67
N ASP A 79 -0.06 12.93 0.52
CA ASP A 79 -0.05 12.08 -0.66
C ASP A 79 -0.66 12.81 -1.88
N HIS A 80 -1.87 13.35 -1.73
CA HIS A 80 -2.47 14.16 -2.80
C HIS A 80 -1.73 15.49 -3.04
N PHE A 81 -1.11 16.05 -2.00
CA PHE A 81 -0.36 17.30 -2.13
C PHE A 81 0.90 17.14 -2.97
N ASP A 82 1.58 16.00 -2.92
CA ASP A 82 2.79 15.81 -3.72
C ASP A 82 2.50 15.82 -5.23
N GLY A 83 1.43 15.14 -5.67
CA GLY A 83 0.96 15.19 -7.06
C GLY A 83 0.52 16.59 -7.49
N MET A 84 -0.19 17.34 -6.60
CA MET A 84 -0.55 18.74 -6.86
C MET A 84 0.69 19.64 -6.93
N GLN A 85 1.64 19.47 -6.01
CA GLN A 85 2.88 20.22 -5.96
C GLN A 85 3.73 19.96 -7.20
N ALA A 86 3.88 18.68 -7.60
CA ALA A 86 4.61 18.29 -8.80
C ALA A 86 4.03 18.95 -10.08
N LYS A 87 2.70 19.04 -10.17
CA LYS A 87 2.01 19.71 -11.29
C LYS A 87 2.27 21.21 -11.29
N VAL A 88 2.10 21.90 -10.16
CA VAL A 88 2.26 23.36 -10.05
C VAL A 88 3.71 23.78 -10.28
N THR A 89 4.68 23.00 -9.79
CA THR A 89 6.12 23.27 -9.93
C THR A 89 6.73 22.69 -11.21
N SER A 90 5.97 21.95 -12.02
CA SER A 90 6.44 21.24 -13.22
C SER A 90 7.62 20.29 -12.92
N THR A 91 7.56 19.59 -11.77
CA THR A 91 8.59 18.64 -11.29
C THR A 91 8.13 17.19 -11.30
N SER A 92 7.05 16.86 -12.01
CA SER A 92 6.60 15.47 -12.17
C SER A 92 7.71 14.61 -12.76
N SER A 93 7.94 13.43 -12.16
CA SER A 93 9.09 12.60 -12.50
C SER A 93 8.82 11.12 -12.26
N PRO A 94 9.56 10.22 -12.96
CA PRO A 94 9.51 8.78 -12.70
C PRO A 94 9.87 8.41 -11.25
N LEU A 95 10.80 9.15 -10.64
CA LEU A 95 11.18 8.94 -9.25
C LEU A 95 10.04 9.28 -8.30
N GLY A 96 9.35 10.41 -8.52
CA GLY A 96 8.20 10.82 -7.73
C GLY A 96 7.08 9.77 -7.82
N GLU A 97 6.72 9.33 -9.03
CA GLU A 97 5.70 8.30 -9.24
C GLU A 97 6.02 7.00 -8.52
N ILE A 98 7.28 6.51 -8.61
CA ILE A 98 7.65 5.27 -7.92
C ILE A 98 7.65 5.47 -6.40
N LEU A 99 8.16 6.58 -5.90
CA LEU A 99 8.26 6.84 -4.46
C LEU A 99 6.86 6.93 -3.84
N ASP A 100 5.97 7.67 -4.44
CA ASP A 100 4.58 7.86 -4.06
C ASP A 100 3.83 6.52 -4.07
N HIS A 101 3.62 5.96 -5.22
CA HIS A 101 2.81 4.74 -5.37
C HIS A 101 3.41 3.48 -4.71
N TYR A 102 4.75 3.38 -4.61
CA TYR A 102 5.34 2.25 -3.89
C TYR A 102 5.17 2.38 -2.38
N SER A 103 5.21 3.59 -1.83
CA SER A 103 4.91 3.80 -0.42
C SER A 103 3.46 3.46 -0.07
N ASP A 104 2.52 3.69 -0.98
CA ASP A 104 1.11 3.37 -0.82
C ASP A 104 0.83 1.89 -0.60
N VAL A 105 1.65 1.01 -1.18
CA VAL A 105 1.56 -0.43 -0.94
C VAL A 105 1.67 -0.72 0.55
N PHE A 106 2.67 -0.14 1.23
CA PHE A 106 2.89 -0.36 2.67
C PHE A 106 1.95 0.48 3.52
N ASN A 107 1.65 1.72 3.10
CA ASN A 107 0.68 2.58 3.79
C ASN A 107 -0.70 1.91 3.84
N GLY A 108 -1.14 1.27 2.77
CA GLY A 108 -2.38 0.49 2.74
C GLY A 108 -2.39 -0.65 3.75
N LEU A 109 -1.26 -1.37 3.92
CA LEU A 109 -1.13 -2.42 4.95
C LEU A 109 -1.20 -1.84 6.37
N ILE A 110 -0.61 -0.67 6.59
CA ILE A 110 -0.67 0.03 7.87
C ILE A 110 -2.10 0.50 8.17
N VAL A 111 -2.83 1.03 7.18
CA VAL A 111 -4.26 1.41 7.35
C VAL A 111 -5.07 0.21 7.81
N ILE A 112 -4.89 -0.96 7.20
CA ILE A 112 -5.58 -2.20 7.61
C ILE A 112 -5.19 -2.58 9.04
N TYR A 113 -3.90 -2.55 9.37
CA TYR A 113 -3.41 -2.84 10.72
C TYR A 113 -4.05 -1.93 11.76
N LEU A 114 -4.02 -0.61 11.54
CA LEU A 114 -4.61 0.37 12.45
C LEU A 114 -6.12 0.18 12.60
N CYS A 115 -6.82 -0.14 11.50
CA CYS A 115 -8.25 -0.43 11.52
C CYS A 115 -8.56 -1.64 12.40
N PHE A 116 -7.83 -2.75 12.24
CA PHE A 116 -8.00 -3.95 13.05
C PHE A 116 -7.73 -3.67 14.53
N ARG A 117 -6.66 -2.91 14.82
CA ARG A 117 -6.31 -2.54 16.19
C ARG A 117 -7.39 -1.67 16.85
N ILE A 118 -7.88 -0.63 16.16
CA ILE A 118 -8.91 0.28 16.71
C ILE A 118 -10.25 -0.43 16.90
N LEU A 119 -10.59 -1.36 16.03
CA LEU A 119 -11.80 -2.18 16.15
C LEU A 119 -11.63 -3.35 17.14
N GLU A 120 -10.45 -3.48 17.75
CA GLU A 120 -10.09 -4.59 18.65
C GLU A 120 -10.30 -5.97 18.02
N ILE A 121 -10.03 -6.08 16.71
CA ILE A 121 -10.08 -7.34 15.98
C ILE A 121 -8.73 -8.05 16.13
N GLU A 122 -8.77 -9.36 16.36
CA GLU A 122 -7.57 -10.18 16.47
C GLU A 122 -6.71 -10.13 15.19
N LEU A 123 -5.39 -9.96 15.35
CA LEU A 123 -4.41 -10.01 14.27
C LEU A 123 -4.09 -11.47 13.90
N GLY A 124 -5.11 -12.22 13.50
CA GLY A 124 -5.01 -13.64 13.14
C GLY A 124 -5.20 -13.89 11.65
N ALA A 125 -5.79 -15.05 11.32
CA ALA A 125 -5.98 -15.48 9.93
C ALA A 125 -6.78 -14.47 9.09
N LEU A 126 -7.85 -13.89 9.65
CA LEU A 126 -8.66 -12.90 8.93
C LEU A 126 -7.82 -11.69 8.55
N PHE A 127 -7.04 -11.14 9.49
CA PHE A 127 -6.12 -10.03 9.23
C PHE A 127 -5.16 -10.35 8.07
N LEU A 128 -4.50 -11.50 8.12
CA LEU A 128 -3.50 -11.91 7.13
C LEU A 128 -4.12 -12.14 5.73
N VAL A 129 -5.34 -12.68 5.67
CA VAL A 129 -6.08 -12.81 4.41
C VAL A 129 -6.41 -11.44 3.82
N ILE A 130 -6.84 -10.48 4.64
CA ILE A 130 -7.14 -9.11 4.18
C ILE A 130 -5.87 -8.40 3.70
N ILE A 131 -4.74 -8.56 4.40
CA ILE A 131 -3.42 -8.09 3.95
C ILE A 131 -3.09 -8.66 2.57
N TRP A 132 -3.28 -9.98 2.37
CA TRP A 132 -3.00 -10.62 1.09
C TRP A 132 -3.91 -10.12 -0.04
N LEU A 133 -5.21 -9.96 0.22
CA LEU A 133 -6.14 -9.40 -0.77
C LEU A 133 -5.75 -7.98 -1.20
N ASN A 134 -5.32 -7.14 -0.26
CA ASN A 134 -4.78 -5.82 -0.58
C ASN A 134 -3.52 -5.90 -1.46
N CYS A 135 -2.60 -6.79 -1.12
CA CYS A 135 -1.40 -7.04 -1.93
C CYS A 135 -1.75 -7.49 -3.36
N LEU A 136 -2.76 -8.35 -3.53
CA LEU A 136 -3.22 -8.79 -4.85
C LEU A 136 -3.81 -7.64 -5.67
N ALA A 137 -4.61 -6.77 -5.04
CA ALA A 137 -5.18 -5.61 -5.70
C ALA A 137 -4.09 -4.63 -6.18
N PHE A 138 -3.11 -4.30 -5.34
CA PHE A 138 -1.96 -3.49 -5.75
C PHE A 138 -1.13 -4.17 -6.85
N ALA A 139 -0.83 -5.46 -6.70
CA ALA A 139 -0.01 -6.18 -7.67
C ALA A 139 -0.65 -6.18 -9.06
N VAL A 140 -1.96 -6.45 -9.18
CA VAL A 140 -2.63 -6.45 -10.49
C VAL A 140 -2.68 -5.06 -11.11
N THR A 141 -2.89 -4.01 -10.30
CA THR A 141 -2.91 -2.62 -10.76
C THR A 141 -1.58 -2.22 -11.41
N TYR A 142 -0.44 -2.56 -10.77
CA TYR A 142 0.87 -2.23 -11.34
C TYR A 142 1.32 -3.15 -12.46
N VAL A 143 0.86 -4.40 -12.50
CA VAL A 143 1.02 -5.27 -13.67
C VAL A 143 0.21 -4.73 -14.87
N GLU A 144 -1.01 -4.27 -14.64
CA GLU A 144 -1.82 -3.61 -15.66
C GLU A 144 -1.15 -2.33 -16.16
N GLN A 145 -0.67 -1.47 -15.26
CA GLN A 145 0.06 -0.25 -15.61
C GLN A 145 1.30 -0.56 -16.47
N GLN A 146 2.06 -1.60 -16.13
CA GLN A 146 3.22 -1.99 -16.91
C GLN A 146 2.85 -2.37 -18.36
N ILE A 147 1.75 -3.08 -18.54
CA ILE A 147 1.30 -3.57 -19.86
C ILE A 147 0.67 -2.45 -20.67
N ARG A 148 -0.24 -1.69 -20.05
CA ARG A 148 -1.02 -0.63 -20.73
C ARG A 148 -0.33 0.71 -20.76
N LYS A 149 0.75 0.90 -19.99
CA LYS A 149 1.44 2.19 -19.78
C LYS A 149 0.47 3.27 -19.29
N GLN A 150 -0.55 2.88 -18.56
CA GLN A 150 -1.57 3.74 -17.97
C GLN A 150 -2.01 3.16 -16.63
N LEU A 151 -1.92 3.97 -15.58
CA LEU A 151 -2.47 3.66 -14.28
C LEU A 151 -3.98 3.87 -14.29
N TYR A 152 -4.73 2.99 -13.66
CA TYR A 152 -6.18 3.08 -13.59
C TYR A 152 -6.68 2.88 -12.17
N PHE A 153 -7.46 3.84 -11.68
CA PHE A 153 -8.21 3.76 -10.44
C PHE A 153 -9.71 3.78 -10.74
N GLY A 154 -10.42 2.80 -10.21
CA GLY A 154 -11.87 2.67 -10.40
C GLY A 154 -12.70 3.64 -9.55
N PRO A 155 -14.02 3.68 -9.75
CA PRO A 155 -14.91 4.64 -9.08
C PRO A 155 -15.06 4.43 -7.57
N ILE A 156 -14.77 3.23 -7.07
CA ILE A 156 -14.70 2.90 -5.64
C ILE A 156 -13.33 2.25 -5.43
N GLY A 157 -12.34 3.07 -5.17
CA GLY A 157 -10.95 2.68 -5.06
C GLY A 157 -10.38 2.79 -3.65
N SER A 158 -9.06 2.95 -3.59
CA SER A 158 -8.32 3.10 -2.33
C SER A 158 -8.75 4.33 -1.55
N LEU A 159 -9.01 5.46 -2.22
CA LEU A 159 -9.40 6.72 -1.57
C LEU A 159 -10.71 6.58 -0.80
N GLU A 160 -11.76 6.03 -1.43
CA GLU A 160 -13.05 5.77 -0.79
C GLU A 160 -12.90 4.83 0.41
N GLY A 161 -12.11 3.77 0.25
CA GLY A 161 -11.83 2.81 1.32
C GLY A 161 -11.12 3.46 2.50
N VAL A 162 -10.10 4.26 2.27
CA VAL A 162 -9.34 4.95 3.32
C VAL A 162 -10.20 6.00 4.04
N ILE A 163 -11.00 6.78 3.32
CA ILE A 163 -11.94 7.75 3.92
C ILE A 163 -12.98 7.04 4.81
N LEU A 164 -13.51 5.90 4.35
CA LEU A 164 -14.40 5.09 5.16
C LEU A 164 -13.70 4.60 6.44
N VAL A 165 -12.47 4.10 6.35
CA VAL A 165 -11.69 3.65 7.51
C VAL A 165 -11.43 4.80 8.49
N ILE A 166 -11.11 6.02 8.01
CA ILE A 166 -11.00 7.21 8.86
C ILE A 166 -12.31 7.47 9.62
N ALA A 167 -13.45 7.42 8.94
CA ALA A 167 -14.75 7.61 9.57
C ALA A 167 -15.04 6.54 10.64
N VAL A 168 -14.69 5.28 10.38
CA VAL A 168 -14.80 4.19 11.36
C VAL A 168 -13.90 4.45 12.57
N MET A 169 -12.63 4.81 12.36
CA MET A 169 -11.70 5.13 13.46
C MET A 169 -12.21 6.31 14.30
N LEU A 170 -12.71 7.37 13.66
CA LEU A 170 -13.30 8.52 14.36
C LEU A 170 -14.54 8.12 15.18
N SER A 171 -15.38 7.23 14.66
CA SER A 171 -16.54 6.73 15.40
C SER A 171 -16.12 5.95 16.66
N CYS A 172 -15.00 5.23 16.61
CA CYS A 172 -14.45 4.49 17.75
C CYS A 172 -13.78 5.36 18.80
N ALA A 173 -13.60 6.67 18.55
CA ALA A 173 -13.21 7.62 19.60
C ALA A 173 -14.29 7.76 20.71
N ASN A 174 -15.52 7.34 20.42
CA ASN A 174 -16.58 7.20 21.39
C ASN A 174 -16.78 5.70 21.74
N PRO A 175 -16.85 5.31 23.02
CA PRO A 175 -17.10 3.92 23.41
C PRO A 175 -18.35 3.31 22.76
N SER A 176 -19.41 4.08 22.57
CA SER A 176 -20.63 3.62 21.89
C SER A 176 -20.38 3.28 20.43
N GLY A 177 -19.46 3.96 19.74
CA GLY A 177 -19.08 3.67 18.37
C GLY A 177 -18.31 2.33 18.27
N LEU A 178 -17.32 2.11 19.14
CA LEU A 178 -16.63 0.82 19.21
C LEU A 178 -17.60 -0.32 19.53
N GLN A 179 -18.48 -0.12 20.52
CA GLN A 179 -19.52 -1.10 20.87
C GLN A 179 -20.43 -1.41 19.68
N PHE A 180 -20.82 -0.39 18.91
CA PHE A 180 -21.62 -0.60 17.68
C PHE A 180 -20.93 -1.56 16.70
N TRP A 181 -19.64 -1.30 16.40
CA TRP A 181 -18.91 -2.16 15.47
C TRP A 181 -18.73 -3.59 15.94
N GLN A 182 -18.69 -3.81 17.25
CA GLN A 182 -18.59 -5.15 17.85
C GLN A 182 -19.96 -5.83 18.04
N THR A 183 -21.06 -5.07 17.90
CA THR A 183 -22.41 -5.62 18.10
C THR A 183 -22.80 -6.54 16.94
N PRO A 184 -23.37 -7.73 17.22
CA PRO A 184 -23.94 -8.60 16.21
C PRO A 184 -25.18 -7.97 15.55
N ILE A 185 -25.11 -7.65 14.25
CA ILE A 185 -26.22 -7.02 13.51
C ILE A 185 -26.73 -7.84 12.33
N LEU A 186 -25.87 -8.58 11.66
CA LEU A 186 -26.23 -9.38 10.49
C LEU A 186 -25.90 -10.84 10.74
N LEU A 187 -26.89 -11.73 10.70
CA LEU A 187 -26.72 -13.18 10.94
C LEU A 187 -25.95 -13.51 12.23
N GLY A 188 -26.06 -12.68 13.27
CA GLY A 188 -25.31 -12.85 14.52
C GLY A 188 -23.83 -12.50 14.43
N GLN A 189 -23.39 -11.86 13.36
CA GLN A 189 -22.00 -11.45 13.15
C GLN A 189 -21.80 -9.98 13.49
N PRO A 190 -20.60 -9.58 13.98
CA PRO A 190 -20.33 -8.21 14.36
C PRO A 190 -20.32 -7.26 13.16
N ALA A 191 -20.76 -6.01 13.42
CA ALA A 191 -20.89 -4.95 12.40
C ALA A 191 -19.60 -4.66 11.62
N TYR A 192 -18.42 -4.81 12.24
CA TYR A 192 -17.15 -4.59 11.56
C TYR A 192 -16.94 -5.51 10.35
N LEU A 193 -17.61 -6.66 10.27
CA LEU A 193 -17.52 -7.53 9.10
C LEU A 193 -18.13 -6.89 7.84
N LEU A 194 -18.98 -5.88 7.96
CA LEU A 194 -19.45 -5.09 6.81
C LEU A 194 -18.30 -4.30 6.20
N ILE A 195 -17.43 -3.72 7.03
CA ILE A 195 -16.24 -2.98 6.56
C ILE A 195 -15.27 -3.94 5.88
N ILE A 196 -14.98 -5.07 6.52
CA ILE A 196 -14.09 -6.10 5.97
C ILE A 196 -14.66 -6.68 4.66
N GLY A 197 -15.95 -6.95 4.62
CA GLY A 197 -16.64 -7.44 3.41
C GLY A 197 -16.61 -6.42 2.27
N GLY A 198 -16.88 -5.15 2.57
CA GLY A 198 -16.80 -4.06 1.59
C GLY A 198 -15.38 -3.89 1.02
N PHE A 199 -14.37 -3.92 1.90
CA PHE A 199 -12.96 -3.87 1.49
C PHE A 199 -12.59 -5.08 0.62
N SER A 200 -12.97 -6.29 1.03
CA SER A 200 -12.70 -7.52 0.26
C SER A 200 -13.36 -7.47 -1.12
N ALA A 201 -14.60 -6.96 -1.19
CA ALA A 201 -15.30 -6.76 -2.44
C ALA A 201 -14.59 -5.74 -3.34
N SER A 202 -14.09 -4.63 -2.78
CA SER A 202 -13.31 -3.63 -3.53
C SER A 202 -12.04 -4.26 -4.12
N CYS A 203 -11.27 -5.03 -3.33
CA CYS A 203 -10.09 -5.76 -3.85
C CYS A 203 -10.48 -6.74 -4.97
N PHE A 204 -11.57 -7.48 -4.80
CA PHE A 204 -12.07 -8.38 -5.83
C PHE A 204 -12.45 -7.64 -7.12
N PHE A 205 -13.17 -6.52 -7.01
CA PHE A 205 -13.55 -5.72 -8.18
C PHE A 205 -12.34 -5.08 -8.85
N THR A 206 -11.30 -4.72 -8.13
CA THR A 206 -10.03 -4.27 -8.71
C THR A 206 -9.39 -5.35 -9.57
N VAL A 207 -9.25 -6.57 -9.04
CA VAL A 207 -8.69 -7.72 -9.79
C VAL A 207 -9.57 -8.08 -10.98
N PHE A 208 -10.88 -8.10 -10.80
CA PHE A 208 -11.84 -8.43 -11.86
C PHE A 208 -11.85 -7.36 -12.97
N GLY A 209 -11.81 -6.08 -12.60
CA GLY A 209 -11.73 -4.98 -13.56
C GLY A 209 -10.43 -5.01 -14.37
N SER A 210 -9.29 -5.27 -13.73
CA SER A 210 -8.01 -5.47 -14.44
C SER A 210 -8.06 -6.68 -15.39
N PHE A 211 -8.70 -7.78 -14.98
CA PHE A 211 -8.92 -8.93 -15.86
C PHE A 211 -9.72 -8.56 -17.11
N GLN A 212 -10.79 -7.76 -16.95
CA GLN A 212 -11.59 -7.30 -18.08
C GLN A 212 -10.80 -6.38 -19.04
N ARG A 213 -10.00 -5.47 -18.49
CA ARG A 213 -9.20 -4.51 -19.29
C ARG A 213 -7.99 -5.14 -19.96
N LEU A 214 -7.44 -6.22 -19.40
CA LEU A 214 -6.32 -6.99 -19.96
C LEU A 214 -6.76 -8.17 -20.84
N GLU A 215 -8.07 -8.48 -20.89
CA GLU A 215 -8.66 -9.66 -21.55
C GLU A 215 -8.22 -11.01 -20.96
N ALA A 216 -7.06 -11.06 -20.31
CA ALA A 216 -6.56 -12.19 -19.55
C ALA A 216 -5.57 -11.74 -18.47
N LEU A 217 -5.53 -12.43 -17.34
CA LEU A 217 -4.49 -12.18 -16.34
C LEU A 217 -3.15 -12.72 -16.82
N PRO A 218 -2.08 -11.92 -16.73
CA PRO A 218 -0.75 -12.34 -17.14
C PRO A 218 -0.24 -13.52 -16.31
N ARG A 219 0.52 -14.40 -16.94
CA ARG A 219 1.05 -15.60 -16.30
C ARG A 219 1.88 -15.29 -15.05
N ASN A 220 2.70 -14.26 -15.09
CA ASN A 220 3.50 -13.82 -13.95
C ASN A 220 2.66 -13.40 -12.74
N PHE A 221 1.51 -12.76 -12.97
CA PHE A 221 0.57 -12.43 -11.90
C PHE A 221 -0.11 -13.68 -11.33
N ILE A 222 -0.47 -14.65 -12.19
CA ILE A 222 -1.04 -15.93 -11.74
C ILE A 222 -0.01 -16.70 -10.90
N GLU A 223 1.23 -16.81 -11.37
CA GLU A 223 2.34 -17.46 -10.63
C GLU A 223 2.59 -16.75 -9.29
N PHE A 224 2.60 -15.42 -9.26
CA PHE A 224 2.71 -14.62 -8.04
C PHE A 224 1.58 -14.94 -7.06
N THR A 225 0.34 -14.92 -7.53
CA THR A 225 -0.85 -15.18 -6.71
C THR A 225 -0.83 -16.58 -6.12
N LEU A 226 -0.55 -17.61 -6.92
CA LEU A 226 -0.51 -19.01 -6.48
C LEU A 226 0.59 -19.23 -5.44
N THR A 227 1.81 -18.74 -5.73
CA THR A 227 2.96 -18.93 -4.84
C THR A 227 2.78 -18.18 -3.51
N GLY A 228 2.31 -16.94 -3.55
CA GLY A 228 2.06 -16.15 -2.34
C GLY A 228 0.89 -16.69 -1.52
N SER A 229 -0.18 -17.19 -2.17
CA SER A 229 -1.28 -17.86 -1.48
C SER A 229 -0.83 -19.15 -0.79
N LEU A 230 0.06 -19.91 -1.42
CA LEU A 230 0.64 -21.10 -0.82
C LEU A 230 1.53 -20.75 0.37
N LEU A 231 2.37 -19.72 0.23
CA LEU A 231 3.22 -19.21 1.32
C LEU A 231 2.38 -18.76 2.52
N LEU A 232 1.33 -17.98 2.29
CA LEU A 232 0.39 -17.60 3.34
C LEU A 232 -0.32 -18.81 3.94
N GLY A 233 -0.77 -19.77 3.11
CA GLY A 233 -1.42 -21.00 3.56
C GLY A 233 -0.55 -21.81 4.49
N VAL A 234 0.74 -21.95 4.21
CA VAL A 234 1.71 -22.62 5.09
C VAL A 234 1.87 -21.85 6.40
N CYS A 235 2.00 -20.53 6.36
CA CYS A 235 2.09 -19.72 7.58
C CYS A 235 0.85 -19.87 8.48
N LEU A 236 -0.34 -19.92 7.88
CA LEU A 236 -1.59 -20.13 8.61
C LEU A 236 -1.71 -21.56 9.17
N TYR A 237 -1.27 -22.56 8.42
CA TYR A 237 -1.24 -23.96 8.87
C TYR A 237 -0.34 -24.12 10.09
N LEU A 238 0.85 -23.51 10.09
CA LEU A 238 1.79 -23.54 11.20
C LEU A 238 1.39 -22.66 12.39
N ARG A 239 0.28 -21.91 12.28
CA ARG A 239 -0.24 -21.02 13.33
C ARG A 239 0.78 -20.02 13.86
N LEU A 240 1.59 -19.47 12.96
CA LEU A 240 2.62 -18.50 13.31
C LEU A 240 2.03 -17.24 13.96
N HIS A 241 2.82 -16.62 14.81
CA HIS A 241 2.49 -15.28 15.29
C HIS A 241 2.35 -14.33 14.09
N TRP A 242 1.28 -13.55 14.05
CA TRP A 242 0.86 -12.73 12.91
C TRP A 242 1.97 -11.88 12.27
N ALA A 243 2.96 -11.43 13.06
CA ALA A 243 4.01 -10.53 12.58
C ALA A 243 4.93 -11.19 11.54
N ILE A 244 5.21 -12.49 11.66
CA ILE A 244 6.08 -13.21 10.72
C ILE A 244 5.41 -13.32 9.34
N PRO A 245 4.20 -13.91 9.21
CA PRO A 245 3.52 -13.96 7.92
C PRO A 245 3.20 -12.58 7.36
N PHE A 246 2.88 -11.59 8.20
CA PHE A 246 2.69 -10.20 7.76
C PHE A 246 3.93 -9.66 7.07
N LEU A 247 5.12 -9.78 7.67
CA LEU A 247 6.37 -9.31 7.07
C LEU A 247 6.71 -10.06 5.79
N VAL A 248 6.64 -11.39 5.82
CA VAL A 248 7.02 -12.23 4.68
C VAL A 248 6.12 -11.98 3.48
N VAL A 249 4.80 -11.95 3.68
CA VAL A 249 3.82 -11.73 2.60
C VAL A 249 3.91 -10.30 2.07
N SER A 250 4.09 -9.30 2.96
CA SER A 250 4.23 -7.90 2.56
C SER A 250 5.49 -7.67 1.73
N PHE A 251 6.63 -8.25 2.12
CA PHE A 251 7.87 -8.10 1.37
C PHE A 251 7.85 -8.91 0.07
N TYR A 252 7.22 -10.10 0.05
CA TYR A 252 7.02 -10.86 -1.17
C TYR A 252 6.19 -10.07 -2.20
N ALA A 253 5.09 -9.47 -1.75
CA ALA A 253 4.28 -8.61 -2.60
C ALA A 253 5.02 -7.33 -3.00
N GLY A 254 5.71 -6.69 -2.05
CA GLY A 254 6.50 -5.48 -2.29
C GLY A 254 7.60 -5.67 -3.34
N ASP A 255 8.35 -6.78 -3.32
CA ASP A 255 9.36 -7.09 -4.34
C ASP A 255 8.74 -7.26 -5.73
N PHE A 256 7.61 -7.97 -5.82
CA PHE A 256 6.91 -8.19 -7.10
C PHE A 256 6.32 -6.88 -7.66
N ILE A 257 5.68 -6.07 -6.81
CA ILE A 257 5.10 -4.79 -7.18
C ILE A 257 6.19 -3.82 -7.63
N LEU A 258 7.32 -3.73 -6.90
CA LEU A 258 8.43 -2.88 -7.29
C LEU A 258 9.03 -3.27 -8.65
N LYS A 259 9.13 -4.57 -8.94
CA LYS A 259 9.52 -5.07 -10.28
C LYS A 259 8.52 -4.64 -11.36
N SER A 260 7.22 -4.69 -11.06
CA SER A 260 6.18 -4.29 -12.00
C SER A 260 6.28 -2.79 -12.31
N MET A 261 6.47 -1.95 -11.28
CA MET A 261 6.69 -0.51 -11.45
C MET A 261 7.98 -0.20 -12.21
N GLN A 262 9.08 -0.89 -11.91
CA GLN A 262 10.31 -0.76 -12.69
C GLN A 262 10.08 -1.11 -14.17
N GLY A 263 9.27 -2.11 -14.47
CA GLY A 263 8.91 -2.50 -15.84
C GLY A 263 8.10 -1.46 -16.62
N VAL A 264 7.56 -0.42 -15.94
CA VAL A 264 6.94 0.73 -16.61
C VAL A 264 8.00 1.59 -17.30
N PHE A 265 9.15 1.79 -16.62
CA PHE A 265 10.22 2.71 -17.02
C PHE A 265 11.39 2.01 -17.72
N PHE A 266 11.58 0.71 -17.47
CA PHE A 266 12.68 -0.08 -18.00
C PHE A 266 12.14 -1.26 -18.83
N ASP A 267 12.13 -1.18 -20.14
CA ASP A 267 11.53 -2.16 -21.06
C ASP A 267 12.05 -3.60 -20.91
N ARG A 268 13.21 -3.80 -20.29
CA ARG A 268 13.83 -5.11 -20.12
C ARG A 268 13.45 -5.84 -18.82
N ILE A 269 12.74 -5.17 -17.90
CA ILE A 269 12.38 -5.76 -16.64
C ILE A 269 11.04 -6.47 -16.78
N GLN A 270 11.06 -7.80 -16.63
CA GLN A 270 9.84 -8.58 -16.49
C GLN A 270 9.59 -8.83 -15.00
N PRO A 271 8.41 -8.46 -14.48
CA PRO A 271 8.07 -8.72 -13.09
C PRO A 271 7.78 -10.21 -12.92
N LEU A 272 8.78 -10.97 -12.54
CA LEU A 272 8.62 -12.37 -12.16
C LEU A 272 8.51 -12.46 -10.64
N PRO A 273 7.64 -13.33 -10.09
CA PRO A 273 7.61 -13.61 -8.66
C PRO A 273 8.96 -14.13 -8.19
N ASP A 274 9.25 -13.96 -6.91
CA ASP A 274 10.49 -14.48 -6.35
C ASP A 274 10.49 -16.01 -6.41
N ARG A 275 11.54 -16.60 -7.03
CA ARG A 275 11.64 -18.04 -7.27
C ARG A 275 11.94 -18.85 -6.00
N PHE A 276 12.53 -18.20 -5.00
CA PHE A 276 12.83 -18.85 -3.73
C PHE A 276 11.59 -19.07 -2.87
N ALA A 277 10.50 -18.33 -3.11
CA ALA A 277 9.24 -18.52 -2.36
C ALA A 277 8.75 -19.98 -2.38
N GLY A 278 8.75 -20.62 -3.56
CA GLY A 278 8.39 -22.03 -3.68
C GLY A 278 9.36 -22.97 -2.94
N LEU A 279 10.65 -22.68 -2.99
CA LEU A 279 11.66 -23.45 -2.25
C LEU A 279 11.52 -23.27 -0.73
N VAL A 280 11.19 -22.07 -0.26
CA VAL A 280 10.92 -21.80 1.16
C VAL A 280 9.71 -22.59 1.64
N VAL A 281 8.62 -22.61 0.87
CA VAL A 281 7.45 -23.45 1.17
C VAL A 281 7.84 -24.92 1.31
N LEU A 282 8.62 -25.44 0.36
CA LEU A 282 9.09 -26.83 0.40
C LEU A 282 10.07 -27.09 1.54
N ALA A 283 10.88 -26.10 1.94
CA ALA A 283 11.82 -26.23 3.05
C ALA A 283 11.14 -26.17 4.43
N VAL A 284 10.08 -25.38 4.56
CA VAL A 284 9.37 -25.18 5.82
C VAL A 284 8.48 -26.38 6.19
N LEU A 285 7.86 -27.05 5.22
CA LEU A 285 7.01 -28.19 5.47
C LEU A 285 7.70 -29.35 6.22
N PRO A 286 8.93 -29.79 5.86
CA PRO A 286 9.66 -30.82 6.61
C PRO A 286 10.26 -30.32 7.92
N CYS A 287 10.36 -29.01 8.18
CA CYS A 287 10.94 -28.49 9.44
C CYS A 287 10.18 -29.01 10.66
N GLU A 288 8.84 -29.09 10.59
CA GLU A 288 8.02 -29.64 11.65
C GLU A 288 8.38 -31.10 11.95
N PHE A 289 8.68 -31.90 10.91
CA PHE A 289 9.06 -33.30 11.06
C PHE A 289 10.46 -33.47 11.63
N PHE A 290 11.40 -32.55 11.31
CA PHE A 290 12.78 -32.60 11.78
C PHE A 290 13.04 -31.75 13.03
N GLU A 291 12.00 -31.21 13.66
CA GLU A 291 12.08 -30.31 14.83
C GLU A 291 12.98 -29.09 14.58
N LEU A 292 13.03 -28.62 13.32
CA LEU A 292 13.77 -27.42 12.95
C LEU A 292 12.89 -26.18 13.13
N ASP A 293 13.54 -25.06 13.47
CA ASP A 293 12.84 -23.79 13.66
C ASP A 293 12.45 -23.16 12.30
N TYR A 294 11.21 -23.42 11.89
CA TYR A 294 10.66 -22.86 10.64
C TYR A 294 10.48 -21.32 10.68
N GLU A 295 10.37 -20.71 11.87
CA GLU A 295 10.30 -19.26 12.00
C GLU A 295 11.61 -18.63 11.54
N VAL A 296 12.74 -19.23 11.88
CA VAL A 296 14.06 -18.77 11.42
C VAL A 296 14.17 -18.81 9.90
N VAL A 297 13.67 -19.87 9.26
CA VAL A 297 13.67 -20.00 7.78
C VAL A 297 12.84 -18.88 7.15
N LEU A 298 11.64 -18.64 7.68
CA LEU A 298 10.74 -17.60 7.16
C LEU A 298 11.27 -16.18 7.41
N LEU A 299 11.86 -15.92 8.58
CA LEU A 299 12.51 -14.64 8.88
C LEU A 299 13.73 -14.39 7.98
N ALA A 300 14.56 -15.42 7.76
CA ALA A 300 15.68 -15.32 6.83
C ALA A 300 15.22 -15.00 5.41
N TYR A 301 14.13 -15.62 4.97
CA TYR A 301 13.51 -15.31 3.68
C TYR A 301 12.95 -13.88 3.64
N GLY A 302 12.27 -13.43 4.70
CA GLY A 302 11.80 -12.05 4.82
C GLY A 302 12.96 -11.03 4.72
N ILE A 303 14.08 -11.29 5.41
CA ILE A 303 15.29 -10.46 5.32
C ILE A 303 15.84 -10.45 3.89
N TYR A 304 15.91 -11.61 3.23
CA TYR A 304 16.34 -11.71 1.83
C TYR A 304 15.45 -10.84 0.92
N LEU A 305 14.13 -10.91 1.04
CA LEU A 305 13.20 -10.09 0.26
C LEU A 305 13.40 -8.59 0.53
N LEU A 306 13.57 -8.21 1.80
CA LEU A 306 13.87 -6.82 2.17
C LEU A 306 15.16 -6.33 1.51
N LEU A 307 16.22 -7.14 1.49
CA LEU A 307 17.47 -6.80 0.81
C LEU A 307 17.29 -6.65 -0.70
N GLN A 308 16.43 -7.46 -1.33
CA GLN A 308 16.08 -7.30 -2.75
C GLN A 308 15.35 -5.96 -3.00
N ILE A 309 14.38 -5.62 -2.15
CA ILE A 309 13.66 -4.35 -2.23
C ILE A 309 14.62 -3.16 -2.08
N VAL A 310 15.49 -3.18 -1.07
CA VAL A 310 16.49 -2.14 -0.83
C VAL A 310 17.46 -2.00 -2.01
N SER A 311 17.95 -3.11 -2.54
CA SER A 311 18.84 -3.12 -3.71
C SER A 311 18.17 -2.47 -4.93
N ARG A 312 16.90 -2.82 -5.21
CA ARG A 312 16.11 -2.22 -6.30
C ARG A 312 15.82 -0.74 -6.06
N GLY A 313 15.43 -0.38 -4.85
CA GLY A 313 15.21 1.00 -4.45
C GLY A 313 16.48 1.85 -4.65
N THR A 314 17.64 1.32 -4.24
CA THR A 314 18.94 1.98 -4.46
C THR A 314 19.23 2.15 -5.96
N HIS A 315 18.94 1.15 -6.77
CA HIS A 315 19.10 1.25 -8.23
C HIS A 315 18.19 2.33 -8.83
N ILE A 316 16.92 2.40 -8.41
CA ILE A 316 15.97 3.44 -8.83
C ILE A 316 16.50 4.83 -8.44
N LEU A 317 16.88 5.02 -7.17
CA LEU A 317 17.40 6.29 -6.66
C LEU A 317 18.67 6.74 -7.41
N THR A 318 19.57 5.81 -7.73
CA THR A 318 20.80 6.13 -8.46
C THR A 318 20.53 6.45 -9.92
N THR A 319 19.57 5.75 -10.55
CA THR A 319 19.21 5.97 -11.96
C THR A 319 18.48 7.30 -12.14
N PHE A 320 17.59 7.64 -11.22
CA PHE A 320 16.76 8.85 -11.28
C PHE A 320 17.23 9.95 -10.33
N LYS A 321 18.51 9.92 -9.91
CA LYS A 321 19.07 10.90 -8.94
C LYS A 321 18.90 12.35 -9.34
N GLU A 322 18.85 12.65 -10.63
CA GLU A 322 18.64 13.99 -11.18
C GLU A 322 17.27 14.59 -10.85
N TYR A 323 16.27 13.75 -10.56
CA TYR A 323 14.93 14.18 -10.15
C TYR A 323 14.80 14.38 -8.63
N TRP A 324 15.86 14.14 -7.88
CA TRP A 324 15.90 14.40 -6.44
C TRP A 324 16.39 15.83 -6.19
N VAL A 325 15.49 16.71 -5.80
CA VAL A 325 15.80 18.10 -5.48
C VAL A 325 15.52 18.37 -4.01
N TRP A 326 16.37 19.20 -3.39
CA TRP A 326 16.25 19.60 -2.00
C TRP A 326 15.35 20.81 -1.80
N TRP A 327 15.22 21.64 -2.83
CA TRP A 327 14.41 22.85 -2.85
C TRP A 327 14.06 23.20 -4.29
N ASN A 328 12.78 23.47 -4.57
CA ASN A 328 12.38 23.89 -5.90
C ASN A 328 12.94 25.30 -6.17
N PRO A 329 13.54 25.56 -7.34
CA PRO A 329 13.93 26.92 -7.71
C PRO A 329 12.68 27.81 -7.78
N PRO A 330 12.82 29.13 -7.54
CA PRO A 330 11.75 30.10 -7.78
C PRO A 330 11.18 29.94 -9.20
N PRO A 331 9.86 30.14 -9.42
CA PRO A 331 9.24 29.98 -10.74
C PRO A 331 9.92 30.78 -11.86
N ASP A 332 10.49 31.94 -11.52
CA ASP A 332 11.17 32.81 -12.46
C ASP A 332 12.60 32.35 -12.85
N CYS A 333 13.12 31.33 -12.14
CA CYS A 333 14.45 30.76 -12.38
C CYS A 333 14.38 29.36 -12.98
N ALA A 334 13.19 28.83 -13.29
CA ALA A 334 13.07 27.54 -13.95
C ALA A 334 13.75 27.60 -15.32
N PRO A 335 14.64 26.63 -15.67
CA PRO A 335 15.25 26.63 -17.00
C PRO A 335 14.15 26.60 -18.06
N PRO A 336 14.32 27.28 -19.19
CA PRO A 336 13.34 27.25 -20.27
C PRO A 336 13.11 25.80 -20.67
N LYS A 337 11.83 25.40 -20.80
CA LYS A 337 11.45 24.09 -21.31
C LYS A 337 12.10 23.92 -22.69
N THR A 338 13.11 23.08 -22.77
CA THR A 338 13.76 22.69 -24.04
C THR A 338 13.00 21.52 -24.66
#